data_3202c18bcd82e0e7defa25e042c2f5fc
#
_entry.id   3202c18bcd82e0e7defa25e042c2f5fc
#
_cell.length_a   1.000
_cell.length_b   1.000
_cell.length_c   1.000
_cell.angle_alpha   90.00
_cell.angle_beta   90.00
_cell.angle_gamma   90.00
#
_symmetry.space_group_name_H-M   'P 1'
#
loop_
_entity.id
_entity.type
_entity.pdbx_description
1 polymer ?
#
loop_
_entity_poly.entity_id
_entity_poly.type
_entity_poly.pdbx_seq_one_letter_code
_entity_poly.pdbx_strand_id
1 'polypeptide(L)'
;MKKYHIQKSPFVVPTTDGKLIEEHFGLASDENSQISIACMIAPSGWSEPFQTPLFDEYTYIIKGKKQFIIDGETIVLEAGQSI
;
A
#
# COMPACT_ATOMS: atom_id res chain seq x y z
N MET A 1 16.11 -13.02 -23.18
CA MET A 1 15.77 -12.66 -21.78
C MET A 1 15.06 -11.32 -21.76
N LYS A 2 13.91 -11.28 -21.12
CA LYS A 2 13.19 -10.02 -20.95
C LYS A 2 13.84 -9.20 -19.83
N LYS A 3 13.99 -7.89 -20.07
CA LYS A 3 14.51 -6.96 -19.06
C LYS A 3 13.41 -6.26 -18.27
N TYR A 4 12.15 -6.67 -18.46
CA TYR A 4 11.01 -6.06 -17.78
C TYR A 4 9.91 -7.09 -17.59
N HIS A 5 9.02 -6.79 -16.66
CA HIS A 5 7.82 -7.55 -16.40
C HIS A 5 6.64 -6.58 -16.35
N ILE A 6 5.58 -6.88 -17.10
CA ILE A 6 4.36 -6.07 -17.11
C ILE A 6 3.29 -6.81 -16.30
N GLN A 7 2.79 -6.20 -15.24
CA GLN A 7 1.71 -6.75 -14.44
C GLN A 7 0.37 -6.30 -14.99
N LYS A 8 -0.39 -7.24 -15.56
CA LYS A 8 -1.71 -6.97 -16.15
C LYS A 8 -2.87 -7.41 -15.26
N SER A 9 -2.59 -8.25 -14.28
CA SER A 9 -3.62 -8.85 -13.44
C SER A 9 -3.11 -8.90 -11.99
N PRO A 10 -3.13 -7.77 -11.27
CA PRO A 10 -2.64 -7.75 -9.89
C PRO A 10 -3.46 -8.69 -9.00
N PHE A 11 -2.82 -9.21 -7.97
CA PHE A 11 -3.48 -10.05 -6.99
C PHE A 11 -4.34 -9.20 -6.05
N VAL A 12 -5.63 -9.51 -5.97
CA VAL A 12 -6.53 -8.83 -5.03
C VAL A 12 -6.42 -9.49 -3.66
N VAL A 13 -5.89 -8.75 -2.70
CA VAL A 13 -5.71 -9.25 -1.35
C VAL A 13 -7.06 -9.28 -0.64
N PRO A 14 -7.48 -10.43 -0.05
CA PRO A 14 -8.73 -10.48 0.69
C PRO A 14 -8.74 -9.52 1.88
N THR A 15 -9.80 -8.75 2.02
CA THR A 15 -10.00 -7.83 3.15
C THR A 15 -11.42 -7.98 3.70
N THR A 16 -11.60 -7.60 4.97
CA THR A 16 -12.91 -7.64 5.66
C THR A 16 -13.40 -6.26 6.08
N ASP A 17 -12.63 -5.20 5.79
CA ASP A 17 -12.89 -3.84 6.26
C ASP A 17 -13.31 -2.87 5.14
N GLY A 18 -13.64 -3.40 3.97
CA GLY A 18 -14.05 -2.59 2.82
C GLY A 18 -12.92 -1.97 2.04
N LYS A 19 -11.69 -2.22 2.44
CA LYS A 19 -10.50 -1.72 1.74
C LYS A 19 -10.21 -2.61 0.53
N LEU A 20 -9.84 -2.00 -0.60
CA LEU A 20 -9.33 -2.72 -1.77
C LEU A 20 -7.81 -2.63 -1.77
N ILE A 21 -7.15 -3.78 -1.85
CA ILE A 21 -5.70 -3.86 -2.01
C ILE A 21 -5.40 -4.69 -3.25
N GLU A 22 -4.69 -4.10 -4.20
CA GLU A 22 -4.23 -4.80 -5.40
C GLU A 22 -2.71 -4.84 -5.38
N GLU A 23 -2.15 -6.03 -5.12
CA GLU A 23 -0.71 -6.23 -5.12
C GLU A 23 -0.24 -6.44 -6.57
N HIS A 24 0.57 -5.51 -7.06
CA HIS A 24 1.13 -5.57 -8.41
C HIS A 24 2.40 -6.40 -8.45
N PHE A 25 3.27 -6.22 -7.47
CA PHE A 25 4.51 -6.98 -7.32
C PHE A 25 4.64 -7.42 -5.87
N GLY A 26 5.06 -8.65 -5.66
CA GLY A 26 5.21 -9.23 -4.34
C GLY A 26 5.03 -10.74 -4.38
N LEU A 27 5.16 -11.38 -3.22
CA LEU A 27 5.12 -12.85 -3.15
C LEU A 27 3.81 -13.45 -3.63
N ALA A 28 2.68 -12.77 -3.39
CA ALA A 28 1.37 -13.30 -3.77
C ALA A 28 1.04 -13.08 -5.24
N SER A 29 1.60 -12.05 -5.88
CA SER A 29 1.25 -11.69 -7.25
C SER A 29 2.20 -12.29 -8.30
N ASP A 30 3.51 -12.08 -8.14
CA ASP A 30 4.52 -12.50 -9.12
C ASP A 30 5.72 -13.21 -8.49
N GLU A 31 5.56 -13.68 -7.25
CA GLU A 31 6.60 -14.38 -6.50
C GLU A 31 7.85 -13.53 -6.23
N ASN A 32 7.72 -12.22 -6.29
CA ASN A 32 8.83 -11.31 -6.03
C ASN A 32 9.08 -11.23 -4.52
N SER A 33 10.28 -11.66 -4.07
CA SER A 33 10.67 -11.65 -2.66
C SER A 33 11.47 -10.42 -2.25
N GLN A 34 11.87 -9.58 -3.21
CA GLN A 34 12.72 -8.42 -2.95
C GLN A 34 11.95 -7.12 -2.81
N ILE A 35 10.81 -7.02 -3.48
CA ILE A 35 10.01 -5.81 -3.48
C ILE A 35 8.51 -6.17 -3.44
N SER A 36 7.72 -5.29 -2.83
CA SER A 36 6.26 -5.40 -2.85
C SER A 36 5.68 -4.03 -3.18
N ILE A 37 4.78 -3.99 -4.15
CA ILE A 37 4.09 -2.76 -4.55
C ILE A 37 2.60 -3.06 -4.66
N ALA A 38 1.79 -2.29 -3.94
CA ALA A 38 0.34 -2.47 -3.96
C ALA A 38 -0.36 -1.12 -4.09
N CYS A 39 -1.49 -1.12 -4.79
CA CYS A 39 -2.41 -0.01 -4.81
C CYS A 39 -3.51 -0.27 -3.79
N MET A 40 -3.82 0.73 -2.96
CA MET A 40 -4.83 0.60 -1.92
C MET A 40 -5.88 1.68 -2.05
N ILE A 41 -7.15 1.27 -1.95
CA ILE A 41 -8.28 2.19 -1.87
C ILE A 41 -8.99 1.90 -0.56
N ALA A 42 -9.04 2.88 0.34
CA ALA A 42 -9.69 2.74 1.64
C ALA A 42 -10.94 3.62 1.71
N PRO A 43 -12.03 3.14 2.34
CA PRO A 43 -13.21 3.97 2.54
C PRO A 43 -12.93 5.09 3.54
N SER A 44 -13.74 6.15 3.48
CA SER A 44 -13.65 7.26 4.43
C SER A 44 -13.85 6.73 5.86
N GLY A 45 -13.01 7.23 6.79
CA GLY A 45 -13.05 6.79 8.18
C GLY A 45 -12.35 5.47 8.47
N TRP A 46 -11.76 4.84 7.45
CA TRP A 46 -11.01 3.60 7.63
C TRP A 46 -9.79 3.83 8.53
N SER A 47 -9.51 2.85 9.37
CA SER A 47 -8.31 2.83 10.20
C SER A 47 -7.83 1.38 10.37
N GLU A 48 -6.58 1.22 10.79
CA GLU A 48 -6.00 -0.08 11.07
C GLU A 48 -5.25 -0.04 12.40
N PRO A 49 -5.05 -1.21 13.05
CA PRO A 49 -4.22 -1.30 14.25
C PRO A 49 -2.80 -0.84 13.97
N PHE A 50 -2.15 -0.30 15.00
CA PHE A 50 -0.74 0.06 14.88
C PHE A 50 0.12 -1.17 14.66
N GLN A 51 1.15 -1.01 13.85
CA GLN A 51 2.11 -2.07 13.57
C GLN A 51 3.49 -1.46 13.33
N THR A 52 4.51 -2.27 13.56
CA THR A 52 5.89 -1.90 13.24
C THR A 52 6.39 -2.86 12.16
N PRO A 53 6.45 -2.42 10.92
CA PRO A 53 6.97 -3.28 9.85
C PRO A 53 8.47 -3.54 10.04
N LEU A 54 8.92 -4.69 9.56
CA LEU A 54 10.33 -5.10 9.62
C LEU A 54 11.12 -4.59 8.40
N PHE A 55 10.53 -3.75 7.59
CA PHE A 55 11.10 -3.24 6.35
C PHE A 55 10.66 -1.79 6.17
N ASP A 56 11.37 -1.07 5.30
CA ASP A 56 11.00 0.30 4.96
C ASP A 56 9.74 0.30 4.09
N GLU A 57 8.82 1.17 4.41
CA GLU A 57 7.61 1.40 3.64
C GLU A 57 7.60 2.79 3.05
N TYR A 58 7.18 2.87 1.79
CA TYR A 58 6.98 4.13 1.09
C TYR A 58 5.53 4.22 0.64
N THR A 59 4.89 5.33 0.96
CA THR A 59 3.48 5.56 0.59
C THR A 59 3.36 6.84 -0.19
N TYR A 60 2.69 6.78 -1.35
CA TYR A 60 2.36 7.94 -2.17
C TYR A 60 0.85 8.09 -2.21
N ILE A 61 0.36 9.28 -1.90
CA ILE A 61 -1.08 9.56 -1.91
C ILE A 61 -1.48 10.02 -3.31
N ILE A 62 -2.28 9.19 -3.97
CA ILE A 62 -2.77 9.48 -5.32
C ILE A 62 -3.97 10.41 -5.26
N LYS A 63 -4.90 10.16 -4.32
CA LYS A 63 -6.15 10.90 -4.20
C LYS A 63 -6.60 10.95 -2.75
N GLY A 64 -7.21 12.05 -2.34
CA GLY A 64 -7.75 12.21 -1.00
C GLY A 64 -6.69 12.60 0.02
N LYS A 65 -6.97 12.26 1.27
CA LYS A 65 -6.09 12.55 2.41
C LYS A 65 -5.94 11.29 3.25
N LYS A 66 -4.76 11.12 3.83
CA LYS A 66 -4.51 10.04 4.79
C LYS A 66 -3.80 10.58 6.01
N GLN A 67 -4.28 10.19 7.18
CA GLN A 67 -3.67 10.51 8.46
C GLN A 67 -2.80 9.33 8.89
N PHE A 68 -1.56 9.65 9.29
CA PHE A 68 -0.63 8.71 9.89
C PHE A 68 -0.37 9.13 11.33
N ILE A 69 -0.27 8.15 12.22
CA ILE A 69 0.16 8.37 13.60
C ILE A 69 1.42 7.56 13.81
N ILE A 70 2.55 8.23 14.00
CA ILE A 70 3.87 7.62 14.11
C ILE A 70 4.55 8.17 15.36
N ASP A 71 4.86 7.29 16.32
CA ASP A 71 5.47 7.66 17.60
C ASP A 71 4.73 8.81 18.29
N GLY A 72 3.38 8.76 18.27
CA GLY A 72 2.54 9.79 18.87
C GLY A 72 2.39 11.09 18.07
N GLU A 73 3.06 11.19 16.93
CA GLU A 73 2.94 12.33 16.03
C GLU A 73 1.87 12.09 14.98
N THR A 74 0.99 13.04 14.78
CA THR A 74 -0.06 12.97 13.76
C THR A 74 0.41 13.70 12.50
N ILE A 75 0.42 13.00 11.39
CA ILE A 75 0.84 13.50 10.09
C ILE A 75 -0.30 13.32 9.11
N VAL A 76 -0.72 14.36 8.40
CA VAL A 76 -1.76 14.30 7.37
C VAL A 76 -1.13 14.56 6.02
N LEU A 77 -1.28 13.61 5.10
CA LEU A 77 -0.81 13.74 3.73
C LEU A 77 -1.98 13.91 2.77
N GLU A 78 -1.76 14.71 1.75
CA GLU A 78 -2.70 14.97 0.67
C GLU A 78 -2.18 14.39 -0.66
N ALA A 79 -3.04 14.37 -1.67
CA ALA A 79 -2.67 13.90 -3.00
C ALA A 79 -1.38 14.58 -3.49
N GLY A 80 -0.48 13.77 -4.05
CA GLY A 80 0.82 14.23 -4.53
C GLY A 80 1.93 14.21 -3.48
N GLN A 81 1.61 13.91 -2.23
CA GLN A 81 2.58 13.82 -1.14
C GLN A 81 2.91 12.37 -0.80
N SER A 82 4.07 12.16 -0.20
CA SER A 82 4.55 10.83 0.14
C SER A 82 5.31 10.83 1.46
N ILE A 83 5.43 9.65 2.03
CA ILE A 83 6.13 9.43 3.29
C ILE A 83 6.92 8.13 3.22
#